data_a5a4d5684b16c0d3ad89e3bbdaa053b5
#
_entry.id   a5a4d5684b16c0d3ad89e3bbdaa053b5
#
_cell.length_a   1.000
_cell.length_b   1.000
_cell.length_c   1.000
_cell.angle_alpha   90.00
_cell.angle_beta   90.00
_cell.angle_gamma   90.00
#
_symmetry.space_group_name_H-M   'P 1'
#
loop_
_entity.id
_entity.type
_entity.pdbx_description
1 polymer ?
#
loop_
_entity_poly.entity_id
_entity_poly.type
_entity_poly.pdbx_seq_one_letter_code
_entity_poly.pdbx_strand_id
1 'polypeptide(L)'
;EVKRALDTELNKTTHTINKVNISIWNNNHRDIEAKNCSTGEQKSILLSIIISVAYLIKNKNLGRSPILLLDEAMAHLDNMHKEYLFKELSKLESQVLFSGVSRDLFANITDQTVFFEMKNII
;
A
#
# COMPACT_ATOMS: atom_id res chain seq x y z
N GLU A 1 12.46 -1.67 -25.86
CA GLU A 1 11.93 -1.30 -27.21
C GLU A 1 11.87 -2.53 -28.15
N VAL A 2 12.94 -3.32 -28.29
CA VAL A 2 12.98 -4.50 -29.18
C VAL A 2 11.86 -5.52 -28.83
N LYS A 3 11.54 -5.74 -27.56
CA LYS A 3 10.50 -6.69 -27.12
C LYS A 3 9.08 -6.23 -27.44
N ARG A 4 8.79 -4.90 -27.42
CA ARG A 4 7.49 -4.37 -27.84
C ARG A 4 7.24 -4.55 -29.33
N ALA A 5 8.29 -4.42 -30.16
CA ALA A 5 8.20 -4.68 -31.59
C ALA A 5 7.87 -6.16 -31.85
N LEU A 6 8.49 -7.08 -31.13
CA LEU A 6 8.23 -8.54 -31.25
C LEU A 6 6.79 -8.90 -30.82
N ASP A 7 6.28 -8.29 -29.74
CA ASP A 7 4.90 -8.47 -29.26
C ASP A 7 3.87 -8.00 -30.30
N THR A 8 4.19 -6.93 -31.04
CA THR A 8 3.33 -6.39 -32.11
C THR A 8 3.30 -7.32 -33.33
N GLU A 9 4.45 -7.88 -33.72
CA GLU A 9 4.53 -8.84 -34.83
C GLU A 9 3.83 -10.15 -34.54
N LEU A 10 3.94 -10.66 -33.31
CA LEU A 10 3.38 -11.95 -32.93
C LEU A 10 1.92 -11.87 -32.48
N ASN A 11 1.35 -10.67 -32.37
CA ASN A 11 0.01 -10.41 -31.80
C ASN A 11 -0.19 -11.10 -30.43
N LYS A 12 0.90 -11.26 -29.65
CA LYS A 12 0.96 -11.91 -28.34
C LYS A 12 1.89 -11.14 -27.41
N THR A 13 1.43 -10.87 -26.21
CA THR A 13 2.27 -10.28 -25.16
C THR A 13 3.22 -11.32 -24.61
N THR A 14 4.53 -11.19 -24.87
CA THR A 14 5.57 -12.11 -24.38
C THR A 14 5.83 -11.98 -22.88
N HIS A 15 5.55 -10.80 -22.31
CA HIS A 15 5.64 -10.55 -20.87
C HIS A 15 4.31 -10.01 -20.34
N THR A 16 3.52 -10.86 -19.72
CA THR A 16 2.34 -10.47 -18.94
C THR A 16 2.71 -10.40 -17.45
N ILE A 17 1.97 -9.61 -16.67
CA ILE A 17 2.10 -9.54 -15.21
C ILE A 17 2.05 -10.94 -14.59
N ASN A 18 1.25 -11.84 -15.15
CA ASN A 18 1.11 -13.23 -14.70
C ASN A 18 2.36 -14.11 -14.92
N LYS A 19 3.35 -13.64 -15.70
CA LYS A 19 4.63 -14.32 -15.94
C LYS A 19 5.80 -13.73 -15.15
N VAL A 20 5.55 -12.65 -14.39
CA VAL A 20 6.55 -12.01 -13.54
C VAL A 20 6.27 -12.38 -12.10
N ASN A 21 7.20 -13.09 -11.48
CA ASN A 21 7.17 -13.38 -10.05
C ASN A 21 7.98 -12.30 -9.31
N ILE A 22 7.38 -11.71 -8.30
CA ILE A 22 8.05 -10.80 -7.37
C ILE A 22 8.16 -11.55 -6.05
N SER A 23 9.39 -11.87 -5.64
CA SER A 23 9.66 -12.42 -4.32
C SER A 23 10.07 -11.30 -3.38
N ILE A 24 9.39 -11.24 -2.23
CA ILE A 24 9.61 -10.22 -1.21
C ILE A 24 9.99 -10.96 0.09
N TRP A 25 11.02 -10.47 0.75
CA TRP A 25 11.54 -11.03 1.98
C TRP A 25 11.32 -10.05 3.13
N ASN A 26 10.89 -10.57 4.29
CA ASN A 26 10.77 -9.75 5.49
C ASN A 26 12.17 -9.38 5.99
N ASN A 27 12.40 -8.08 6.20
CA ASN A 27 13.72 -7.59 6.62
C ASN A 27 14.10 -8.07 8.03
N ASN A 28 13.12 -8.33 8.91
CA ASN A 28 13.35 -8.86 10.26
C ASN A 28 13.61 -10.37 10.28
N HIS A 29 13.12 -11.07 9.26
CA HIS A 29 13.24 -12.52 9.08
C HIS A 29 13.70 -12.81 7.66
N ARG A 30 14.99 -12.56 7.37
CA ARG A 30 15.57 -12.62 6.02
C ARG A 30 15.39 -13.95 5.29
N ASP A 31 15.12 -15.02 6.03
CA ASP A 31 14.96 -16.37 5.50
C ASP A 31 13.48 -16.71 5.20
N ILE A 32 12.54 -15.79 5.49
CA ILE A 32 11.11 -16.04 5.30
C ILE A 32 10.58 -15.16 4.16
N GLU A 33 10.14 -15.81 3.09
CA GLU A 33 9.41 -15.14 2.01
C GLU A 33 8.09 -14.55 2.54
N ALA A 34 7.71 -13.38 2.06
CA ALA A 34 6.51 -12.66 2.51
C ALA A 34 5.24 -13.52 2.48
N LYS A 35 5.10 -14.43 1.52
CA LYS A 35 3.95 -15.36 1.43
C LYS A 35 3.82 -16.30 2.63
N ASN A 36 4.91 -16.54 3.36
CA ASN A 36 4.98 -17.42 4.53
C ASN A 36 4.92 -16.63 5.85
N CYS A 37 4.85 -15.31 5.79
CA CYS A 37 4.69 -14.44 6.95
C CYS A 37 3.23 -14.47 7.47
N SER A 38 3.01 -13.99 8.69
CA SER A 38 1.67 -13.79 9.24
C SER A 38 0.87 -12.78 8.40
N THR A 39 -0.46 -12.83 8.49
CA THR A 39 -1.35 -11.91 7.76
C THR A 39 -1.01 -10.43 8.06
N GLY A 40 -0.70 -10.10 9.31
CA GLY A 40 -0.31 -8.74 9.71
C GLY A 40 1.01 -8.30 9.07
N GLU A 41 2.02 -9.18 9.06
CA GLU A 41 3.30 -8.92 8.41
C GLU A 41 3.17 -8.77 6.89
N GLN A 42 2.39 -9.65 6.25
CA GLN A 42 2.11 -9.53 4.80
C GLN A 42 1.46 -8.20 4.47
N LYS A 43 0.49 -7.77 5.29
CA LYS A 43 -0.19 -6.49 5.13
C LYS A 43 0.77 -5.31 5.34
N SER A 44 1.62 -5.38 6.35
CA SER A 44 2.65 -4.36 6.62
C SER A 44 3.63 -4.21 5.46
N ILE A 45 4.08 -5.34 4.89
CA ILE A 45 4.94 -5.36 3.70
C ILE A 45 4.22 -4.70 2.51
N LEU A 46 2.97 -5.06 2.25
CA LEU A 46 2.18 -4.49 1.15
C LEU A 46 2.02 -2.96 1.31
N LEU A 47 1.68 -2.50 2.52
CA LEU A 47 1.55 -1.07 2.80
C LEU A 47 2.88 -0.33 2.61
N SER A 48 3.99 -0.93 3.00
CA SER A 48 5.33 -0.36 2.78
C SER A 48 5.63 -0.19 1.29
N ILE A 49 5.23 -1.14 0.45
CA ILE A 49 5.37 -1.04 -1.01
C ILE A 49 4.51 0.10 -1.56
N ILE A 50 3.24 0.19 -1.14
CA ILE A 50 2.31 1.25 -1.58
C ILE A 50 2.87 2.63 -1.23
N ILE A 51 3.36 2.82 0.00
CA ILE A 51 3.97 4.07 0.45
C ILE A 51 5.22 4.39 -0.37
N SER A 52 6.08 3.41 -0.62
CA SER A 52 7.29 3.59 -1.43
C SER A 52 6.94 4.04 -2.86
N VAL A 53 5.92 3.45 -3.46
CA VAL A 53 5.42 3.87 -4.79
C VAL A 53 4.86 5.29 -4.72
N ALA A 54 4.14 5.65 -3.66
CA ALA A 54 3.61 7.01 -3.48
C ALA A 54 4.73 8.05 -3.38
N TYR A 55 5.84 7.76 -2.67
CA TYR A 55 7.04 8.60 -2.66
C TYR A 55 7.66 8.75 -4.05
N LEU A 56 7.74 7.67 -4.82
CA LEU A 56 8.25 7.72 -6.19
C LEU A 56 7.38 8.61 -7.08
N ILE A 57 6.05 8.53 -6.94
CA ILE A 57 5.11 9.39 -7.66
C ILE A 57 5.29 10.85 -7.26
N LYS A 58 5.37 11.15 -5.94
CA LYS A 58 5.61 12.49 -5.41
C LYS A 58 6.88 13.09 -6.02
N ASN A 59 7.97 12.32 -6.03
CA ASN A 59 9.25 12.78 -6.58
C ASN A 59 9.19 13.08 -8.09
N LYS A 60 8.45 12.26 -8.86
CA LYS A 60 8.26 12.47 -10.30
C LYS A 60 7.32 13.63 -10.61
N ASN A 61 6.39 13.95 -9.72
CA ASN A 61 5.35 14.98 -9.93
C ASN A 61 5.68 16.31 -9.24
N LEU A 62 6.93 16.71 -9.22
CA LEU A 62 7.38 17.99 -8.67
C LEU A 62 6.92 18.21 -7.20
N GLY A 63 6.96 17.15 -6.40
CA GLY A 63 6.57 17.19 -4.99
C GLY A 63 5.07 17.03 -4.72
N ARG A 64 4.23 16.86 -5.74
CA ARG A 64 2.79 16.63 -5.55
C ARG A 64 2.54 15.18 -5.17
N SER A 65 2.00 14.99 -3.97
CA SER A 65 1.65 13.67 -3.46
C SER A 65 0.39 13.10 -4.13
N PRO A 66 0.32 11.79 -4.38
CA PRO A 66 -0.89 11.14 -4.85
C PRO A 66 -1.95 11.08 -3.75
N ILE A 67 -3.23 10.92 -4.11
CA ILE A 67 -4.29 10.56 -3.17
C ILE A 67 -4.20 9.05 -2.94
N LEU A 68 -4.27 8.63 -1.68
CA LEU A 68 -4.23 7.22 -1.29
C LEU A 68 -5.61 6.75 -0.82
N LEU A 69 -6.05 5.62 -1.34
CA LEU A 69 -7.26 4.92 -0.91
C LEU A 69 -6.83 3.62 -0.23
N LEU A 70 -7.05 3.50 1.06
CA LEU A 70 -6.61 2.38 1.89
C LEU A 70 -7.83 1.68 2.50
N ASP A 71 -8.27 0.63 1.83
CA ASP A 71 -9.44 -0.15 2.22
C ASP A 71 -9.05 -1.18 3.28
N GLU A 72 -9.75 -1.13 4.44
CA GLU A 72 -9.51 -1.98 5.61
C GLU A 72 -8.03 -2.13 6.02
N ALA A 73 -7.22 -1.12 5.73
CA ALA A 73 -5.77 -1.18 5.93
C ALA A 73 -5.37 -1.38 7.39
N MET A 74 -6.18 -0.90 8.35
CA MET A 74 -5.89 -0.98 9.78
C MET A 74 -6.20 -2.34 10.40
N ALA A 75 -7.01 -3.18 9.75
CA ALA A 75 -7.35 -4.50 10.25
C ALA A 75 -6.08 -5.38 10.32
N HIS A 76 -5.92 -6.11 11.42
CA HIS A 76 -4.80 -7.04 11.68
C HIS A 76 -3.42 -6.41 11.83
N LEU A 77 -3.30 -5.09 11.84
CA LEU A 77 -2.06 -4.41 12.23
C LEU A 77 -2.02 -4.22 13.74
N ASP A 78 -0.87 -4.47 14.35
CA ASP A 78 -0.60 -4.09 15.72
C ASP A 78 -0.39 -2.57 15.86
N ASN A 79 -0.35 -2.08 17.09
CA ASN A 79 -0.24 -0.64 17.35
C ASN A 79 1.08 -0.05 16.82
N MET A 80 2.18 -0.77 16.91
CA MET A 80 3.48 -0.32 16.42
C MET A 80 3.47 -0.10 14.90
N HIS A 81 2.90 -1.05 14.15
CA HIS A 81 2.78 -0.93 12.70
C HIS A 81 1.80 0.18 12.28
N LYS A 82 0.71 0.39 13.05
CA LYS A 82 -0.22 1.51 12.84
C LYS A 82 0.47 2.87 13.03
N GLU A 83 1.20 3.06 14.13
CA GLU A 83 1.93 4.29 14.41
C GLU A 83 2.98 4.58 13.31
N TYR A 84 3.72 3.56 12.90
CA TYR A 84 4.68 3.69 11.82
C TYR A 84 4.02 4.11 10.50
N LEU A 85 2.90 3.47 10.15
CA LEU A 85 2.12 3.80 8.96
C LEU A 85 1.68 5.26 8.97
N PHE A 86 1.08 5.74 10.07
CA PHE A 86 0.63 7.13 10.17
C PHE A 86 1.79 8.12 10.09
N LYS A 87 2.92 7.81 10.72
CA LYS A 87 4.12 8.63 10.64
C LYS A 87 4.63 8.78 9.19
N GLU A 88 4.65 7.69 8.44
CA GLU A 88 5.09 7.73 7.04
C GLU A 88 4.08 8.45 6.14
N LEU A 89 2.78 8.26 6.36
CA LEU A 89 1.74 8.96 5.60
C LEU A 89 1.75 10.48 5.89
N SER A 90 2.01 10.90 7.13
CA SER A 90 2.16 12.31 7.49
C SER A 90 3.35 12.96 6.78
N LYS A 91 4.50 12.26 6.68
CA LYS A 91 5.66 12.76 5.93
C LYS A 91 5.41 12.84 4.42
N LEU A 92 4.59 11.94 3.91
CA LEU A 92 4.23 11.92 2.50
C LEU A 92 3.35 13.13 2.12
N GLU A 93 2.65 13.74 3.10
CA GLU A 93 1.73 14.89 2.90
C GLU A 93 0.66 14.57 1.85
N SER A 94 0.18 13.35 1.84
CA SER A 94 -0.89 12.89 0.95
C SER A 94 -2.25 13.05 1.59
N GLN A 95 -3.26 13.30 0.77
CA GLN A 95 -4.63 13.02 1.18
C GLN A 95 -4.85 11.52 1.22
N VAL A 96 -5.27 10.99 2.36
CA VAL A 96 -5.49 9.56 2.56
C VAL A 96 -6.93 9.33 2.99
N LEU A 97 -7.60 8.42 2.28
CA LEU A 97 -8.94 7.94 2.66
C LEU A 97 -8.80 6.51 3.16
N PHE A 98 -9.25 6.29 4.38
CA PHE A 98 -9.30 4.97 4.99
C PHE A 98 -10.73 4.48 5.07
N SER A 99 -10.95 3.20 4.84
CA SER A 99 -12.14 2.50 5.31
C SER A 99 -11.82 1.62 6.52
N GLY A 100 -12.82 1.32 7.33
CA GLY A 100 -12.68 0.40 8.46
C GLY A 100 -14.01 0.14 9.14
N VAL A 101 -14.13 -1.01 9.78
CA VAL A 101 -15.37 -1.48 10.43
C VAL A 101 -15.64 -0.82 11.79
N SER A 102 -14.63 -0.22 12.42
CA SER A 102 -14.73 0.40 13.74
C SER A 102 -13.82 1.62 13.85
N ARG A 103 -14.31 2.63 14.56
CA ARG A 103 -13.54 3.84 14.88
C ARG A 103 -12.31 3.55 15.73
N ASP A 104 -12.36 2.53 16.58
CA ASP A 104 -11.25 2.15 17.48
C ASP A 104 -9.99 1.72 16.72
N LEU A 105 -10.13 1.26 15.47
CA LEU A 105 -8.98 0.95 14.61
C LEU A 105 -8.09 2.17 14.34
N PHE A 106 -8.63 3.36 14.54
CA PHE A 106 -8.02 4.65 14.25
C PHE A 106 -7.71 5.48 15.51
N ALA A 107 -7.69 4.84 16.69
CA ALA A 107 -7.50 5.53 17.98
C ALA A 107 -6.18 6.31 18.07
N ASN A 108 -5.15 5.92 17.32
CA ASN A 108 -3.82 6.53 17.33
C ASN A 108 -3.66 7.63 16.27
N ILE A 109 -4.73 8.03 15.58
CA ILE A 109 -4.67 9.12 14.59
C ILE A 109 -4.79 10.48 15.30
N THR A 110 -3.92 11.39 14.91
CA THR A 110 -3.86 12.77 15.40
C THR A 110 -5.00 13.64 14.87
N ASP A 111 -5.14 14.85 15.44
CA ASP A 111 -6.26 15.80 15.31
C ASP A 111 -6.66 16.28 13.89
N GLN A 112 -5.98 15.83 12.86
CA GLN A 112 -6.26 16.22 11.46
C GLN A 112 -7.19 15.25 10.70
N THR A 113 -7.83 14.33 11.42
CA THR A 113 -8.65 13.28 10.79
C THR A 113 -10.14 13.58 10.91
N VAL A 114 -10.84 13.53 9.79
CA VAL A 114 -12.29 13.65 9.73
C VAL A 114 -12.89 12.26 9.57
N PHE A 115 -13.86 11.91 10.42
CA PHE A 115 -14.56 10.63 10.38
C PHE A 115 -15.93 10.80 9.74
N PHE A 116 -16.22 9.94 8.77
CA PHE A 116 -17.54 9.80 8.16
C PHE A 116 -18.12 8.42 8.54
N GLU A 117 -19.27 8.42 9.20
CA GLU A 117 -19.95 7.20 9.55
C GLU A 117 -20.97 6.85 8.45
N MET A 118 -20.78 5.71 7.81
CA MET A 118 -21.67 5.22 6.77
C MET A 118 -22.89 4.56 7.44
N LYS A 119 -23.90 5.36 7.77
CA LYS A 119 -25.20 4.87 8.24
C LYS A 119 -26.10 4.62 7.05
N ASN A 120 -26.43 3.36 6.79
CA ASN A 120 -27.49 2.88 5.88
C ASN A 120 -27.79 3.84 4.72
N ILE A 121 -26.93 3.83 3.71
CA ILE A 121 -27.28 4.37 2.39
C ILE A 121 -28.05 3.26 1.66
N ILE A 122 -29.29 3.07 2.02
CA ILE A 122 -30.27 2.28 1.26
C ILE A 122 -31.46 3.18 1.03
#